data_c2b6ebd50eacf9bc4576eeccb066d87b
#
_entry.id   c2b6ebd50eacf9bc4576eeccb066d87b
#
_cell.length_a   1.000
_cell.length_b   1.000
_cell.length_c   1.000
_cell.angle_alpha   90.00
_cell.angle_beta   90.00
_cell.angle_gamma   90.00
#
_symmetry.space_group_name_H-M   'P 1'
#
loop_
_entity.id
_entity.type
_entity.pdbx_description
1 polymer ?
#
loop_
_entity_poly.entity_id
_entity_poly.type
_entity_poly.pdbx_seq_one_letter_code
_entity_poly.pdbx_strand_id
1 'polypeptide(L)'
;VCWLPMKLAINLNAPFLSATFGQFMLFKKSSFTQIGGFIAIKDNPVDDFQLGRNIKKNLFKWMLYDAAFRITTRTYNTNKDLISGYSKNIFPAVGYSISIFLIIFLILLSFVLGSTIPIILYFLGLLHNQELILLCITLLMLLFISWEIVTIRFKYSIFTPFSFPILISLILLLALRSFIDNVFYSSTWKGR
;
A
#
# COMPACT_ATOMS: atom_id res chain seq x y z
N VAL A 1 -0.35 5.99 1.50
CA VAL A 1 -1.03 7.32 1.63
C VAL A 1 -0.57 8.26 0.52
N CYS A 2 0.71 8.27 0.15
CA CYS A 2 1.23 9.17 -0.90
C CYS A 2 0.59 8.97 -2.28
N TRP A 3 0.01 7.81 -2.52
CA TRP A 3 -0.61 7.43 -3.80
C TRP A 3 -2.13 7.58 -3.81
N LEU A 4 -2.74 7.88 -2.67
CA LEU A 4 -4.17 8.13 -2.61
C LEU A 4 -4.44 9.63 -2.82
N PRO A 5 -5.24 10.00 -3.82
CA PRO A 5 -5.61 11.39 -4.04
C PRO A 5 -6.55 11.86 -2.92
N MET A 6 -5.98 12.36 -1.83
CA MET A 6 -6.68 12.68 -0.58
C MET A 6 -7.91 13.57 -0.76
N LYS A 7 -7.81 14.61 -1.61
CA LYS A 7 -8.95 15.49 -1.88
C LYS A 7 -10.10 14.72 -2.55
N LEU A 8 -9.79 13.84 -3.50
CA LEU A 8 -10.80 12.99 -4.15
C LEU A 8 -11.36 11.97 -3.15
N ALA A 9 -10.49 11.36 -2.34
CA ALA A 9 -10.91 10.39 -1.33
C ALA A 9 -11.84 10.99 -0.28
N ILE A 10 -11.66 12.25 0.11
CA ILE A 10 -12.52 12.94 1.08
C ILE A 10 -13.83 13.37 0.42
N ASN A 11 -13.79 13.91 -0.80
CA ASN A 11 -14.96 14.52 -1.44
C ASN A 11 -15.87 13.52 -2.17
N LEU A 12 -15.33 12.37 -2.61
CA LEU A 12 -16.11 11.35 -3.29
C LEU A 12 -16.52 10.22 -2.32
N ASN A 13 -17.80 9.88 -2.34
CA ASN A 13 -18.34 8.73 -1.60
C ASN A 13 -18.06 7.38 -2.29
N ALA A 14 -16.90 7.26 -2.93
CA ALA A 14 -16.47 6.03 -3.57
C ALA A 14 -15.82 5.08 -2.54
N PRO A 15 -16.39 3.90 -2.25
CA PRO A 15 -15.87 3.00 -1.22
C PRO A 15 -14.44 2.54 -1.45
N PHE A 16 -14.00 2.41 -2.70
CA PHE A 16 -12.63 2.02 -3.05
C PHE A 16 -11.59 3.09 -2.72
N LEU A 17 -12.01 4.36 -2.53
CA LEU A 17 -11.15 5.46 -2.10
C LEU A 17 -11.06 5.60 -0.57
N SER A 18 -11.60 4.66 0.21
CA SER A 18 -11.43 4.65 1.67
C SER A 18 -10.10 4.00 2.03
N ALA A 19 -9.09 4.78 2.42
CA ALA A 19 -7.89 4.26 3.05
C ALA A 19 -7.97 4.50 4.56
N THR A 20 -8.07 3.45 5.33
CA THR A 20 -8.21 3.50 6.78
C THR A 20 -7.01 2.80 7.41
N PHE A 21 -6.51 3.32 8.52
CA PHE A 21 -5.38 2.74 9.25
C PHE A 21 -5.90 2.20 10.58
N GLY A 22 -5.83 0.89 10.74
CA GLY A 22 -6.30 0.18 11.93
C GLY A 22 -5.64 0.60 13.24
N GLN A 23 -4.46 1.26 13.17
CA GLN A 23 -3.74 1.74 14.35
C GLN A 23 -4.49 2.84 15.11
N PHE A 24 -5.27 3.67 14.41
CA PHE A 24 -6.09 4.69 15.05
C PHE A 24 -7.29 5.05 14.16
N MET A 25 -8.48 4.76 14.65
CA MET A 25 -9.75 5.09 14.00
C MET A 25 -10.70 5.72 15.01
N LEU A 26 -11.37 6.80 14.61
CA LEU A 26 -12.38 7.46 15.42
C LEU A 26 -13.73 7.43 14.70
N PHE A 27 -14.77 6.93 15.37
CA PHE A 27 -16.11 6.83 14.83
C PHE A 27 -17.11 7.60 15.68
N LYS A 28 -18.09 8.24 15.01
CA LYS A 28 -19.32 8.65 15.67
C LYS A 28 -20.12 7.39 16.03
N LYS A 29 -20.49 7.23 17.30
CA LYS A 29 -21.19 6.02 17.81
C LYS A 29 -22.40 5.64 16.95
N SER A 30 -23.26 6.60 16.60
CA SER A 30 -24.44 6.35 15.77
C SER A 30 -24.09 5.77 14.40
N SER A 31 -23.10 6.35 13.69
CA SER A 31 -22.66 5.85 12.39
C SER A 31 -22.04 4.46 12.49
N PHE A 32 -21.22 4.23 13.53
CA PHE A 32 -20.61 2.92 13.77
C PHE A 32 -21.64 1.82 14.03
N THR A 33 -22.67 2.13 14.82
CA THR A 33 -23.76 1.18 15.08
C THR A 33 -24.58 0.89 13.80
N GLN A 34 -24.86 1.93 13.00
CA GLN A 34 -25.64 1.77 11.76
C GLN A 34 -24.95 0.93 10.70
N ILE A 35 -23.60 0.96 10.62
CA ILE A 35 -22.85 0.09 9.70
C ILE A 35 -22.65 -1.33 10.24
N GLY A 36 -23.20 -1.67 11.42
CA GLY A 36 -23.08 -2.98 12.07
C GLY A 36 -21.77 -3.20 12.82
N GLY A 37 -20.93 -2.16 12.97
CA GLY A 37 -19.68 -2.20 13.72
C GLY A 37 -18.73 -3.32 13.30
N PHE A 38 -17.98 -3.86 14.26
CA PHE A 38 -17.06 -4.98 14.03
C PHE A 38 -17.78 -6.30 13.72
N ILE A 39 -19.05 -6.45 14.11
CA ILE A 39 -19.82 -7.68 13.85
C ILE A 39 -20.04 -7.87 12.36
N ALA A 40 -20.33 -6.79 11.62
CA ALA A 40 -20.58 -6.83 10.18
C ALA A 40 -19.32 -7.18 9.33
N ILE A 41 -18.15 -7.14 9.95
CA ILE A 41 -16.86 -7.36 9.24
C ILE A 41 -16.02 -8.47 9.87
N LYS A 42 -16.60 -9.23 10.81
CA LYS A 42 -15.88 -10.24 11.62
C LYS A 42 -15.08 -11.26 10.82
N ASP A 43 -15.51 -11.55 9.60
CA ASP A 43 -14.90 -12.54 8.72
C ASP A 43 -13.94 -11.92 7.69
N ASN A 44 -13.71 -10.60 7.74
CA ASN A 44 -12.78 -9.92 6.85
C ASN A 44 -11.42 -9.72 7.54
N PRO A 45 -10.30 -10.22 6.97
CA PRO A 45 -8.97 -10.08 7.57
C PRO A 45 -8.46 -8.62 7.56
N VAL A 46 -9.01 -7.75 6.71
CA VAL A 46 -8.64 -6.33 6.57
C VAL A 46 -9.80 -5.48 7.09
N ASP A 47 -10.02 -5.58 8.40
CA ASP A 47 -11.16 -4.97 9.09
C ASP A 47 -11.21 -3.45 9.00
N ASP A 48 -10.08 -2.79 9.07
CA ASP A 48 -9.96 -1.33 8.95
C ASP A 48 -10.42 -0.82 7.56
N PHE A 49 -9.96 -1.46 6.49
CA PHE A 49 -10.39 -1.11 5.13
C PHE A 49 -11.90 -1.36 4.94
N GLN A 50 -12.41 -2.46 5.48
CA GLN A 50 -13.82 -2.78 5.34
C GLN A 50 -14.73 -1.81 6.12
N LEU A 51 -14.31 -1.38 7.32
CA LEU A 51 -15.00 -0.32 8.06
C LEU A 51 -15.05 0.98 7.27
N GLY A 52 -13.93 1.42 6.72
CA GLY A 52 -13.88 2.61 5.87
C GLY A 52 -14.80 2.52 4.65
N ARG A 53 -14.80 1.36 3.98
CA ARG A 53 -15.72 1.09 2.85
C ARG A 53 -17.18 1.13 3.28
N ASN A 54 -17.53 0.54 4.42
CA ASN A 54 -18.90 0.53 4.92
C ASN A 54 -19.39 1.93 5.31
N ILE A 55 -18.53 2.76 5.89
CA ILE A 55 -18.84 4.18 6.16
C ILE A 55 -19.24 4.90 4.86
N LYS A 56 -18.46 4.75 3.80
CA LYS A 56 -18.73 5.40 2.52
C LYS A 56 -19.94 4.80 1.79
N LYS A 57 -20.12 3.47 1.83
CA LYS A 57 -21.31 2.81 1.26
C LYS A 57 -22.62 3.32 1.86
N ASN A 58 -22.61 3.65 3.15
CA ASN A 58 -23.76 4.22 3.83
C ASN A 58 -23.82 5.74 3.76
N LEU A 59 -23.04 6.35 2.87
CA LEU A 59 -23.00 7.80 2.62
C LEU A 59 -22.63 8.63 3.85
N PHE A 60 -21.97 8.03 4.82
CA PHE A 60 -21.43 8.77 5.97
C PHE A 60 -20.16 9.50 5.60
N LYS A 61 -19.92 10.63 6.26
CA LYS A 61 -18.71 11.41 6.08
C LYS A 61 -17.50 10.62 6.55
N TRP A 62 -16.53 10.45 5.67
CA TRP A 62 -15.25 9.86 5.93
C TRP A 62 -14.15 10.90 5.78
N MET A 63 -13.18 10.93 6.70
CA MET A 63 -12.06 11.85 6.65
C MET A 63 -10.79 11.16 7.09
N LEU A 64 -9.66 11.58 6.52
CA LEU A 64 -8.32 11.18 6.96
C LEU A 64 -7.57 12.43 7.41
N TYR A 65 -7.01 12.39 8.60
CA TYR A 65 -6.22 13.46 9.17
C TYR A 65 -4.76 13.07 9.26
N ASP A 66 -3.87 14.03 9.00
CA ASP A 66 -2.45 13.86 9.27
C ASP A 66 -2.20 13.96 10.78
N ALA A 67 -1.84 12.84 11.37
CA ALA A 67 -1.48 12.72 12.78
C ALA A 67 0.03 12.51 13.00
N ALA A 68 0.85 12.77 11.97
CA ALA A 68 2.30 12.72 12.10
C ALA A 68 2.75 13.58 13.29
N PHE A 69 3.69 13.07 14.09
CA PHE A 69 4.20 13.71 15.31
C PHE A 69 3.22 13.83 16.49
N ARG A 70 1.96 13.37 16.34
CA ARG A 70 0.96 13.36 17.41
C ARG A 70 0.64 11.95 17.92
N ILE A 71 0.68 10.97 17.02
CA ILE A 71 0.37 9.57 17.31
C ILE A 71 1.56 8.73 16.86
N THR A 72 2.10 7.96 17.80
CA THR A 72 3.15 6.97 17.53
C THR A 72 2.60 5.59 17.84
N THR A 73 2.70 4.67 16.89
CA THR A 73 2.28 3.28 17.06
C THR A 73 3.40 2.34 16.62
N ARG A 74 3.55 1.22 17.33
CA ARG A 74 4.42 0.14 16.91
C ARG A 74 3.57 -1.04 16.46
N THR A 75 3.50 -1.26 15.15
CA THR A 75 2.61 -2.27 14.58
C THR A 75 3.12 -3.69 14.78
N TYR A 76 4.44 -3.91 14.69
CA TYR A 76 5.07 -5.22 14.84
C TYR A 76 6.29 -5.14 15.74
N ASN A 77 6.48 -6.15 16.58
CA ASN A 77 7.63 -6.22 17.50
C ASN A 77 8.82 -6.96 16.89
N THR A 78 8.56 -7.91 15.99
CA THR A 78 9.59 -8.71 15.32
C THR A 78 9.43 -8.67 13.81
N ASN A 79 10.54 -8.97 13.08
CA ASN A 79 10.49 -9.11 11.63
C ASN A 79 9.59 -10.28 11.19
N LYS A 80 9.49 -11.33 12.00
CA LYS A 80 8.60 -12.47 11.74
C LYS A 80 7.14 -12.04 11.77
N ASP A 81 6.73 -11.23 12.75
CA ASP A 81 5.38 -10.68 12.87
C ASP A 81 5.05 -9.75 11.69
N LEU A 82 6.03 -8.92 11.30
CA LEU A 82 5.91 -8.03 10.16
C LEU A 82 5.65 -8.81 8.86
N ILE A 83 6.49 -9.81 8.57
CA ILE A 83 6.35 -10.65 7.38
C ILE A 83 5.00 -11.38 7.39
N SER A 84 4.65 -11.99 8.52
CA SER A 84 3.37 -12.70 8.68
C SER A 84 2.17 -11.77 8.50
N GLY A 85 2.20 -10.59 9.12
CA GLY A 85 1.12 -9.60 9.03
C GLY A 85 0.92 -9.06 7.62
N TYR A 86 1.98 -8.67 6.93
CA TYR A 86 1.86 -8.19 5.54
C TYR A 86 1.46 -9.30 4.57
N SER A 87 2.06 -10.48 4.66
CA SER A 87 1.70 -11.63 3.81
C SER A 87 0.22 -12.01 3.95
N LYS A 88 -0.35 -11.83 5.13
CA LYS A 88 -1.75 -12.12 5.38
C LYS A 88 -2.70 -11.08 4.78
N ASN A 89 -2.29 -9.80 4.68
CA ASN A 89 -3.19 -8.68 4.43
C ASN A 89 -3.13 -8.13 3.00
N ILE A 90 -2.03 -8.31 2.25
CA ILE A 90 -1.84 -7.62 0.94
C ILE A 90 -2.87 -8.09 -0.09
N PHE A 91 -3.06 -9.38 -0.31
CA PHE A 91 -4.02 -9.88 -1.28
C PHE A 91 -5.48 -9.65 -0.87
N PRO A 92 -5.89 -9.86 0.41
CA PRO A 92 -7.21 -9.45 0.89
C PRO A 92 -7.50 -7.95 0.78
N ALA A 93 -6.49 -7.08 0.92
CA ALA A 93 -6.68 -5.63 0.80
C ALA A 93 -7.15 -5.20 -0.60
N VAL A 94 -6.82 -5.96 -1.65
CA VAL A 94 -7.34 -5.77 -3.01
C VAL A 94 -8.65 -6.51 -3.27
N GLY A 95 -9.30 -7.02 -2.21
CA GLY A 95 -10.58 -7.69 -2.27
C GLY A 95 -10.53 -9.08 -2.90
N TYR A 96 -9.42 -9.79 -2.78
CA TYR A 96 -9.16 -11.11 -3.39
C TYR A 96 -9.27 -11.11 -4.92
N SER A 97 -9.23 -9.95 -5.57
CA SER A 97 -9.28 -9.83 -7.02
C SER A 97 -7.92 -10.09 -7.65
N ILE A 98 -7.81 -11.22 -8.35
CA ILE A 98 -6.57 -11.59 -9.06
C ILE A 98 -6.20 -10.53 -10.11
N SER A 99 -7.18 -10.02 -10.86
CA SER A 99 -6.93 -9.01 -11.89
C SER A 99 -6.38 -7.71 -11.31
N ILE A 100 -6.98 -7.19 -10.22
CA ILE A 100 -6.50 -5.98 -9.56
C ILE A 100 -5.11 -6.22 -8.96
N PHE A 101 -4.90 -7.39 -8.33
CA PHE A 101 -3.60 -7.77 -7.79
C PHE A 101 -2.52 -7.78 -8.87
N LEU A 102 -2.77 -8.44 -10.01
CA LEU A 102 -1.80 -8.53 -11.10
C LEU A 102 -1.49 -7.15 -11.70
N ILE A 103 -2.50 -6.30 -11.90
CA ILE A 103 -2.29 -4.94 -12.40
C ILE A 103 -1.37 -4.15 -11.46
N ILE A 104 -1.67 -4.14 -10.16
CA ILE A 104 -0.85 -3.41 -9.18
C ILE A 104 0.56 -4.01 -9.09
N PHE A 105 0.66 -5.35 -9.08
CA PHE A 105 1.93 -6.06 -9.05
C PHE A 105 2.81 -5.71 -10.24
N LEU A 106 2.27 -5.75 -11.46
CA LEU A 106 2.99 -5.42 -12.69
C LEU A 106 3.39 -3.94 -12.75
N ILE A 107 2.55 -3.02 -12.27
CA ILE A 107 2.89 -1.61 -12.15
C ILE A 107 4.09 -1.44 -11.19
N LEU A 108 4.05 -2.03 -10.00
CA LEU A 108 5.16 -1.95 -9.04
C LEU A 108 6.44 -2.60 -9.59
N LEU A 109 6.31 -3.73 -10.26
CA LEU A 109 7.43 -4.42 -10.89
C LEU A 109 8.06 -3.55 -11.99
N SER A 110 7.24 -2.86 -12.80
CA SER A 110 7.74 -1.97 -13.85
C SER A 110 8.51 -0.76 -13.29
N PHE A 111 8.16 -0.26 -12.11
CA PHE A 111 8.94 0.80 -11.45
C PHE A 111 10.34 0.33 -11.05
N VAL A 112 10.50 -0.93 -10.66
CA VAL A 112 11.82 -1.47 -10.28
C VAL A 112 12.61 -1.89 -11.52
N LEU A 113 12.03 -2.72 -12.38
CA LEU A 113 12.74 -3.32 -13.50
C LEU A 113 12.81 -2.39 -14.71
N GLY A 114 11.72 -1.67 -15.01
CA GLY A 114 11.60 -0.84 -16.21
C GLY A 114 12.56 0.35 -16.24
N SER A 115 12.96 0.86 -15.09
CA SER A 115 13.94 1.95 -14.99
C SER A 115 15.36 1.46 -14.76
N THR A 116 15.57 0.35 -14.05
CA THR A 116 16.92 -0.10 -13.67
C THR A 116 17.56 -1.01 -14.72
N ILE A 117 16.80 -1.93 -15.33
CA ILE A 117 17.34 -2.88 -16.32
C ILE A 117 17.92 -2.17 -17.54
N PRO A 118 17.24 -1.23 -18.22
CA PRO A 118 17.82 -0.55 -19.39
C PRO A 118 19.13 0.19 -19.06
N ILE A 119 19.23 0.78 -17.87
CA ILE A 119 20.45 1.47 -17.43
C ILE A 119 21.58 0.47 -17.26
N ILE A 120 21.33 -0.68 -16.62
CA ILE A 120 22.34 -1.74 -16.47
C ILE A 120 22.80 -2.25 -17.84
N LEU A 121 21.87 -2.53 -18.75
CA LEU A 121 22.18 -3.00 -20.10
C LEU A 121 23.00 -1.97 -20.91
N TYR A 122 22.75 -0.69 -20.71
CA TYR A 122 23.53 0.38 -21.32
C TYR A 122 24.98 0.35 -20.81
N PHE A 123 25.21 0.29 -19.50
CA PHE A 123 26.56 0.21 -18.94
C PHE A 123 27.31 -1.06 -19.33
N LEU A 124 26.60 -2.15 -19.60
CA LEU A 124 27.19 -3.39 -20.14
C LEU A 124 27.45 -3.34 -21.65
N GLY A 125 27.13 -2.24 -22.34
CA GLY A 125 27.30 -2.10 -23.78
C GLY A 125 26.32 -2.94 -24.61
N LEU A 126 25.23 -3.44 -23.98
CA LEU A 126 24.21 -4.26 -24.65
C LEU A 126 23.03 -3.43 -25.16
N LEU A 127 22.90 -2.18 -24.74
CA LEU A 127 21.85 -1.27 -25.15
C LEU A 127 22.48 0.08 -25.55
N HIS A 128 22.17 0.55 -26.77
CA HIS A 128 22.75 1.78 -27.31
C HIS A 128 21.75 2.91 -27.53
N ASN A 129 20.48 2.72 -27.18
CA ASN A 129 19.44 3.73 -27.37
C ASN A 129 19.53 4.82 -26.28
N GLN A 130 20.13 5.97 -26.66
CA GLN A 130 20.35 7.09 -25.73
C GLN A 130 19.04 7.75 -25.25
N GLU A 131 18.02 7.83 -26.11
CA GLU A 131 16.73 8.43 -25.73
C GLU A 131 16.03 7.59 -24.66
N LEU A 132 16.05 6.25 -24.81
CA LEU A 132 15.49 5.33 -23.82
C LEU A 132 16.22 5.47 -22.49
N ILE A 133 17.54 5.57 -22.50
CA ILE A 133 18.32 5.74 -21.27
C ILE A 133 18.01 7.07 -20.59
N LEU A 134 17.92 8.17 -21.35
CA LEU A 134 17.54 9.46 -20.80
C LEU A 134 16.14 9.42 -20.16
N LEU A 135 15.19 8.75 -20.79
CA LEU A 135 13.86 8.54 -20.25
C LEU A 135 13.92 7.75 -18.93
N CYS A 136 14.67 6.65 -18.87
CA CYS A 136 14.81 5.84 -17.68
C CYS A 136 15.45 6.62 -16.52
N ILE A 137 16.49 7.40 -16.79
CA ILE A 137 17.13 8.27 -15.79
C ILE A 137 16.14 9.31 -15.29
N THR A 138 15.38 9.94 -16.18
CA THR A 138 14.35 10.93 -15.81
C THR A 138 13.28 10.31 -14.91
N LEU A 139 12.80 9.11 -15.22
CA LEU A 139 11.84 8.38 -14.39
C LEU A 139 12.42 8.06 -13.01
N LEU A 140 13.67 7.60 -12.92
CA LEU A 140 14.34 7.36 -11.63
C LEU A 140 14.47 8.64 -10.81
N MET A 141 14.84 9.76 -11.44
CA MET A 141 14.94 11.04 -10.75
C MET A 141 13.57 11.50 -10.20
N LEU A 142 12.49 11.35 -10.97
CA LEU A 142 11.14 11.67 -10.53
C LEU A 142 10.69 10.78 -9.35
N LEU A 143 10.99 9.49 -9.41
CA LEU A 143 10.74 8.57 -8.29
C LEU A 143 11.54 8.98 -7.05
N PHE A 144 12.83 9.28 -7.21
CA PHE A 144 13.67 9.73 -6.11
C PHE A 144 13.14 11.01 -5.47
N ILE A 145 12.79 12.03 -6.28
CA ILE A 145 12.22 13.29 -5.79
C ILE A 145 10.90 13.03 -5.04
N SER A 146 10.04 12.16 -5.56
CA SER A 146 8.77 11.84 -4.90
C SER A 146 8.97 11.19 -3.53
N TRP A 147 9.96 10.33 -3.38
CA TRP A 147 10.34 9.74 -2.10
C TRP A 147 10.99 10.76 -1.16
N GLU A 148 11.82 11.66 -1.69
CA GLU A 148 12.46 12.71 -0.90
C GLU A 148 11.43 13.67 -0.29
N ILE A 149 10.39 14.06 -1.04
CA ILE A 149 9.28 14.87 -0.51
C ILE A 149 8.64 14.20 0.71
N VAL A 150 8.40 12.89 0.65
CA VAL A 150 7.84 12.11 1.77
C VAL A 150 8.83 12.05 2.93
N THR A 151 10.10 11.81 2.64
CA THR A 151 11.19 11.74 3.62
C THR A 151 11.29 13.03 4.42
N ILE A 152 11.30 14.17 3.75
CA ILE A 152 11.34 15.50 4.38
C ILE A 152 10.06 15.74 5.19
N ARG A 153 8.88 15.41 4.62
CA ARG A 153 7.58 15.62 5.29
C ARG A 153 7.45 14.85 6.60
N PHE A 154 7.97 13.62 6.66
CA PHE A 154 7.87 12.75 7.84
C PHE A 154 9.16 12.69 8.66
N LYS A 155 10.14 13.52 8.35
CA LYS A 155 11.44 13.60 9.06
C LYS A 155 12.17 12.24 9.11
N TYR A 156 12.10 11.46 8.05
CA TYR A 156 12.94 10.28 7.88
C TYR A 156 14.37 10.68 7.48
N SER A 157 15.29 9.71 7.49
CA SER A 157 16.65 9.93 7.02
C SER A 157 16.65 10.29 5.52
N ILE A 158 17.45 11.27 5.12
CA ILE A 158 17.65 11.67 3.72
C ILE A 158 18.17 10.53 2.83
N PHE A 159 18.70 9.46 3.43
CA PHE A 159 19.12 8.26 2.71
C PHE A 159 17.96 7.29 2.40
N THR A 160 16.77 7.52 2.96
CA THR A 160 15.60 6.65 2.74
C THR A 160 15.24 6.49 1.25
N PRO A 161 15.28 7.52 0.40
CA PRO A 161 14.97 7.38 -1.03
C PRO A 161 15.88 6.38 -1.75
N PHE A 162 17.13 6.22 -1.33
CA PHE A 162 18.03 5.23 -1.95
C PHE A 162 17.62 3.78 -1.68
N SER A 163 16.84 3.55 -0.65
CA SER A 163 16.33 2.20 -0.31
C SER A 163 15.07 1.81 -1.09
N PHE A 164 14.48 2.70 -1.92
CA PHE A 164 13.21 2.43 -2.58
C PHE A 164 13.20 1.15 -3.44
N PRO A 165 14.25 0.81 -4.23
CA PRO A 165 14.22 -0.41 -5.03
C PRO A 165 14.16 -1.67 -4.15
N ILE A 166 14.89 -1.65 -3.03
CA ILE A 166 14.91 -2.74 -2.05
C ILE A 166 13.53 -2.85 -1.39
N LEU A 167 12.96 -1.72 -0.96
CA LEU A 167 11.64 -1.70 -0.29
C LEU A 167 10.52 -2.18 -1.22
N ILE A 168 10.50 -1.73 -2.48
CA ILE A 168 9.49 -2.20 -3.44
C ILE A 168 9.70 -3.69 -3.74
N SER A 169 10.93 -4.16 -3.90
CA SER A 169 11.21 -5.59 -4.10
C SER A 169 10.73 -6.43 -2.92
N LEU A 170 10.94 -5.98 -1.69
CA LEU A 170 10.41 -6.66 -0.50
C LEU A 170 8.88 -6.68 -0.48
N ILE A 171 8.23 -5.57 -0.85
CA ILE A 171 6.76 -5.50 -0.95
C ILE A 171 6.25 -6.49 -2.02
N LEU A 172 6.91 -6.58 -3.17
CA LEU A 172 6.56 -7.54 -4.23
C LEU A 172 6.70 -8.99 -3.75
N LEU A 173 7.78 -9.33 -3.02
CA LEU A 173 7.95 -10.66 -2.44
C LEU A 173 6.86 -10.98 -1.41
N LEU A 174 6.52 -10.02 -0.53
CA LEU A 174 5.43 -10.19 0.43
C LEU A 174 4.07 -10.29 -0.26
N ALA A 175 3.87 -9.57 -1.36
CA ALA A 175 2.64 -9.64 -2.16
C ALA A 175 2.50 -11.01 -2.83
N LEU A 176 3.56 -11.55 -3.43
CA LEU A 176 3.57 -12.91 -3.97
C LEU A 176 3.26 -13.95 -2.90
N ARG A 177 3.91 -13.86 -1.75
CA ARG A 177 3.63 -14.75 -0.62
C ARG A 177 2.18 -14.63 -0.18
N SER A 178 1.66 -13.40 -0.03
CA SER A 178 0.25 -13.16 0.31
C SER A 178 -0.70 -13.81 -0.69
N PHE A 179 -0.41 -13.70 -1.98
CA PHE A 179 -1.19 -14.32 -3.03
C PHE A 179 -1.17 -15.85 -2.92
N ILE A 180 0.01 -16.46 -2.81
CA ILE A 180 0.19 -17.91 -2.69
C ILE A 180 -0.53 -18.45 -1.45
N ASP A 181 -0.31 -17.81 -0.29
CA ASP A 181 -0.90 -18.23 0.98
C ASP A 181 -2.44 -18.20 0.94
N ASN A 182 -3.03 -17.20 0.27
CA ASN A 182 -4.49 -17.07 0.20
C ASN A 182 -5.16 -17.92 -0.91
N VAL A 183 -4.45 -18.20 -2.00
CA VAL A 183 -5.01 -18.97 -3.12
C VAL A 183 -4.82 -20.47 -2.91
N PHE A 184 -3.65 -20.91 -2.42
CA PHE A 184 -3.29 -22.32 -2.36
C PHE A 184 -3.39 -22.93 -0.96
N TYR A 185 -3.23 -22.14 0.11
CA TYR A 185 -3.16 -22.65 1.49
C TYR A 185 -4.32 -22.23 2.39
N SER A 186 -5.35 -21.57 1.84
CA SER A 186 -6.50 -21.04 2.62
C SER A 186 -6.04 -20.47 3.98
N SER A 187 -5.55 -19.23 3.97
CA SER A 187 -5.05 -18.58 5.19
C SER A 187 -6.11 -18.59 6.29
N THR A 188 -5.81 -19.24 7.42
CA THR A 188 -6.71 -19.24 8.57
C THR A 188 -6.70 -17.87 9.26
N TRP A 189 -7.88 -17.25 9.35
CA TRP A 189 -8.10 -16.01 10.11
C TRP A 189 -8.64 -16.33 11.49
N LYS A 190 -7.94 -15.90 12.55
CA LYS A 190 -8.35 -16.12 13.96
C LYS A 190 -8.65 -17.58 14.30
N GLY A 191 -7.90 -18.53 13.73
CA GLY A 191 -8.10 -19.96 14.01
C GLY A 191 -9.31 -20.60 13.34
N ARG A 192 -9.87 -19.95 12.31
CA ARG A 192 -10.97 -20.45 11.47
C ARG A 192 -10.51 -20.69 10.06
#